data_88780512a9d9a288caf8c316ecaeac9e
#
_entry.id   88780512a9d9a288caf8c316ecaeac9e
#
_cell.length_a   1.000
_cell.length_b   1.000
_cell.length_c   1.000
_cell.angle_alpha   90.00
_cell.angle_beta   90.00
_cell.angle_gamma   90.00
#
_symmetry.space_group_name_H-M   'P 1'
#
loop_
_entity.id
_entity.type
_entity.pdbx_description
1 polymer ?
#
loop_
_entity_poly.entity_id
_entity_poly.type
_entity_poly.pdbx_seq_one_letter_code
_entity_poly.pdbx_strand_id
1 'polypeptide(L)'
;MRILILHHTLNSCGGGERVALHIIKALMENGHDVELGTVEKTDWNKVYRLMGVKLPKMPKEHFLLREIKKFGIYQRSLTALHIAKFKKGFDLTINTHGDVMPLPVDITYLHFPVFALLAEEPWKYYVKYLKSAFWRLYFEPYHIMQKYLARWMFSRSLLLTNSKFSKKVIKKYVGCESMVVYPPVEIENYLQVSKNLDRENAVITISRFTPEKNVHLVPYIAKALPDVKFYVIGSVRGFQSKNYYQKVFEEVKEANLKNVSLIPNAPHEIKLKLLSKCKVFLHLMPFEHFGISVVEGMASGCVPVVHKSGGQWIDIVEEGKYGVGYDKLSPNEMVSAIRKALNEWSPEKVNSLTTKAHVFSAERFKERIIQVVNAYVS
;
A
#
# COMPACT_ATOMS: atom_id res chain seq x y z
N MET A 1 -29.17 1.66 -4.79
CA MET A 1 -28.89 2.78 -3.88
C MET A 1 -28.02 3.80 -4.56
N ARG A 2 -28.15 5.08 -4.17
CA ARG A 2 -27.23 6.14 -4.54
C ARG A 2 -26.11 6.25 -3.48
N ILE A 3 -24.88 6.06 -3.89
CA ILE A 3 -23.73 5.97 -2.96
C ILE A 3 -22.72 7.08 -3.30
N LEU A 4 -22.33 7.86 -2.29
CA LEU A 4 -21.26 8.85 -2.44
C LEU A 4 -19.95 8.29 -1.89
N ILE A 5 -18.97 8.15 -2.76
CA ILE A 5 -17.59 7.81 -2.39
C ILE A 5 -16.78 9.09 -2.23
N LEU A 6 -16.09 9.23 -1.11
CA LEU A 6 -15.21 10.35 -0.83
C LEU A 6 -13.75 9.91 -0.84
N HIS A 7 -12.95 10.58 -1.66
CA HIS A 7 -11.50 10.40 -1.72
C HIS A 7 -10.85 11.74 -2.07
N HIS A 8 -9.75 12.12 -1.40
CA HIS A 8 -9.19 13.47 -1.62
C HIS A 8 -8.62 13.67 -3.04
N THR A 9 -7.98 12.67 -3.63
CA THR A 9 -7.49 12.63 -5.02
C THR A 9 -7.18 11.20 -5.45
N LEU A 10 -7.50 10.84 -6.68
CA LEU A 10 -7.07 9.56 -7.29
C LEU A 10 -5.76 9.71 -8.08
N ASN A 11 -5.27 10.94 -8.30
CA ASN A 11 -4.11 11.22 -9.14
C ASN A 11 -2.77 10.75 -8.55
N SER A 12 -2.72 10.40 -7.27
CA SER A 12 -1.53 9.84 -6.62
C SER A 12 -1.21 8.43 -7.11
N CYS A 13 -2.22 7.66 -7.54
CA CYS A 13 -2.11 6.31 -8.07
C CYS A 13 -1.33 5.38 -7.15
N GLY A 14 -1.61 5.40 -5.85
CA GLY A 14 -1.01 4.54 -4.83
C GLY A 14 -1.95 3.43 -4.35
N GLY A 15 -1.60 2.81 -3.21
CA GLY A 15 -2.40 1.72 -2.62
C GLY A 15 -3.78 2.16 -2.15
N GLY A 16 -3.90 3.37 -1.58
CA GLY A 16 -5.18 3.92 -1.14
C GLY A 16 -6.14 4.19 -2.29
N GLU A 17 -5.62 4.78 -3.37
CA GLU A 17 -6.38 5.04 -4.59
C GLU A 17 -6.83 3.73 -5.27
N ARG A 18 -6.00 2.68 -5.21
CA ARG A 18 -6.39 1.33 -5.67
C ARG A 18 -7.58 0.79 -4.90
N VAL A 19 -7.57 0.91 -3.58
CA VAL A 19 -8.71 0.51 -2.72
C VAL A 19 -9.96 1.28 -3.11
N ALA A 20 -9.88 2.61 -3.27
CA ALA A 20 -11.02 3.44 -3.67
C ALA A 20 -11.60 3.02 -5.03
N LEU A 21 -10.76 2.78 -6.03
CA LEU A 21 -11.19 2.33 -7.36
C LEU A 21 -11.90 0.97 -7.32
N HIS A 22 -11.37 0.02 -6.53
CA HIS A 22 -12.02 -1.29 -6.39
C HIS A 22 -13.32 -1.23 -5.58
N ILE A 23 -13.46 -0.32 -4.60
CA ILE A 23 -14.76 -0.06 -3.94
C ILE A 23 -15.77 0.48 -4.96
N ILE A 24 -15.40 1.51 -5.74
CA ILE A 24 -16.25 2.08 -6.79
C ILE A 24 -16.67 0.98 -7.77
N LYS A 25 -15.70 0.21 -8.27
CA LYS A 25 -15.94 -0.88 -9.21
C LYS A 25 -16.91 -1.93 -8.65
N ALA A 26 -16.66 -2.42 -7.43
CA ALA A 26 -17.48 -3.43 -6.77
C ALA A 26 -18.93 -2.97 -6.62
N LEU A 27 -19.15 -1.74 -6.19
CA LEU A 27 -20.48 -1.18 -5.99
C LEU A 27 -21.22 -0.95 -7.31
N MET A 28 -20.55 -0.48 -8.35
CA MET A 28 -21.15 -0.31 -9.69
C MET A 28 -21.53 -1.66 -10.31
N GLU A 29 -20.64 -2.66 -10.21
CA GLU A 29 -20.90 -4.02 -10.71
C GLU A 29 -22.07 -4.70 -9.96
N ASN A 30 -22.33 -4.28 -8.72
CA ASN A 30 -23.48 -4.74 -7.92
C ASN A 30 -24.75 -3.86 -8.14
N GLY A 31 -24.80 -3.04 -9.18
CA GLY A 31 -25.98 -2.29 -9.59
C GLY A 31 -26.26 -1.01 -8.79
N HIS A 32 -25.31 -0.51 -7.99
CA HIS A 32 -25.47 0.75 -7.27
C HIS A 32 -25.13 1.96 -8.18
N ASP A 33 -25.80 3.09 -7.93
CA ASP A 33 -25.47 4.38 -8.56
C ASP A 33 -24.42 5.08 -7.71
N VAL A 34 -23.18 5.14 -8.23
CA VAL A 34 -22.02 5.62 -7.49
C VAL A 34 -21.56 6.97 -8.03
N GLU A 35 -21.50 7.96 -7.16
CA GLU A 35 -20.90 9.27 -7.43
C GLU A 35 -19.60 9.43 -6.61
N LEU A 36 -18.65 10.20 -7.14
CA LEU A 36 -17.32 10.40 -6.54
C LEU A 36 -17.15 11.86 -6.12
N GLY A 37 -16.82 12.10 -4.85
CA GLY A 37 -16.43 13.40 -4.31
C GLY A 37 -14.92 13.47 -4.11
N THR A 38 -14.23 14.35 -4.84
CA THR A 38 -12.79 14.59 -4.74
C THR A 38 -12.47 16.04 -4.43
N VAL A 39 -11.29 16.31 -3.91
CA VAL A 39 -10.78 17.67 -3.82
C VAL A 39 -10.15 18.09 -5.13
N GLU A 40 -9.38 17.20 -5.75
CA GLU A 40 -8.71 17.43 -7.01
C GLU A 40 -9.42 16.69 -8.14
N LYS A 41 -9.62 17.37 -9.28
CA LYS A 41 -10.17 16.73 -10.48
C LYS A 41 -9.32 15.53 -10.90
N THR A 42 -9.96 14.41 -11.14
CA THR A 42 -9.28 13.16 -11.52
C THR A 42 -8.83 13.22 -12.99
N ASP A 43 -7.55 12.94 -13.21
CA ASP A 43 -7.02 12.59 -14.53
C ASP A 43 -7.24 11.11 -14.81
N TRP A 44 -8.41 10.77 -15.33
CA TRP A 44 -8.82 9.39 -15.57
C TRP A 44 -7.90 8.65 -16.54
N ASN A 45 -7.32 9.34 -17.54
CA ASN A 45 -6.36 8.74 -18.48
C ASN A 45 -5.09 8.27 -17.73
N LYS A 46 -4.57 9.11 -16.84
CA LYS A 46 -3.44 8.77 -15.97
C LYS A 46 -3.78 7.62 -15.02
N VAL A 47 -4.94 7.71 -14.37
CA VAL A 47 -5.39 6.70 -13.40
C VAL A 47 -5.53 5.34 -14.08
N TYR A 48 -6.22 5.23 -15.20
CA TYR A 48 -6.39 3.96 -15.93
C TYR A 48 -5.06 3.40 -16.43
N ARG A 49 -4.19 4.24 -16.98
CA ARG A 49 -2.86 3.80 -17.45
C ARG A 49 -1.97 3.27 -16.34
N LEU A 50 -1.99 3.88 -15.14
CA LEU A 50 -1.09 3.53 -14.05
C LEU A 50 -1.65 2.48 -13.09
N MET A 51 -2.97 2.43 -12.93
CA MET A 51 -3.62 1.54 -11.98
C MET A 51 -4.13 0.25 -12.63
N GLY A 52 -4.43 0.27 -13.94
CA GLY A 52 -4.97 -0.89 -14.67
C GLY A 52 -6.44 -1.21 -14.37
N VAL A 53 -7.05 -0.55 -13.39
CA VAL A 53 -8.43 -0.82 -12.96
C VAL A 53 -9.42 -0.09 -13.87
N LYS A 54 -10.21 -0.83 -14.64
CA LYS A 54 -11.29 -0.27 -15.48
C LYS A 54 -12.62 -0.32 -14.73
N LEU A 55 -13.35 0.81 -14.72
CA LEU A 55 -14.68 0.90 -14.15
C LEU A 55 -15.73 0.54 -15.20
N PRO A 56 -16.91 -0.02 -14.82
CA PRO A 56 -18.02 -0.33 -15.74
C PRO A 56 -18.54 0.91 -16.47
N LYS A 57 -18.61 2.03 -15.78
CA LYS A 57 -18.94 3.36 -16.30
C LYS A 57 -18.15 4.43 -15.55
N MET A 58 -18.05 5.63 -16.13
CA MET A 58 -17.45 6.77 -15.43
C MET A 58 -18.39 7.23 -14.32
N PRO A 59 -17.92 7.37 -13.07
CA PRO A 59 -18.72 7.98 -12.00
C PRO A 59 -18.92 9.46 -12.29
N LYS A 60 -20.08 10.00 -11.90
CA LYS A 60 -20.24 11.44 -11.82
C LYS A 60 -19.33 11.96 -10.72
N GLU A 61 -18.39 12.84 -11.08
CA GLU A 61 -17.37 13.37 -10.18
C GLU A 61 -17.71 14.80 -9.77
N HIS A 62 -17.68 15.02 -8.45
CA HIS A 62 -17.76 16.34 -7.81
C HIS A 62 -16.37 16.70 -7.29
N PHE A 63 -15.71 17.67 -7.90
CA PHE A 63 -14.39 18.14 -7.48
C PHE A 63 -14.42 19.61 -7.04
N LEU A 64 -13.49 20.00 -6.15
CA LEU A 64 -13.40 21.36 -5.61
C LEU A 64 -12.32 22.18 -6.30
N LEU A 65 -11.19 21.54 -6.63
CA LEU A 65 -10.02 22.18 -7.23
C LEU A 65 -9.62 21.43 -8.51
N ARG A 66 -9.03 22.12 -9.47
CA ARG A 66 -8.47 21.47 -10.66
C ARG A 66 -7.20 20.70 -10.34
N GLU A 67 -6.39 21.23 -9.41
CA GLU A 67 -5.09 20.66 -9.03
C GLU A 67 -4.76 20.97 -7.56
N ILE A 68 -4.21 19.99 -6.83
CA ILE A 68 -3.65 20.20 -5.49
C ILE A 68 -2.19 20.64 -5.63
N LYS A 69 -1.88 21.87 -5.18
CA LYS A 69 -0.54 22.46 -5.22
C LYS A 69 0.18 22.36 -3.88
N LYS A 70 0.96 23.37 -3.53
CA LYS A 70 1.65 23.49 -2.23
C LYS A 70 0.65 23.41 -1.07
N PHE A 71 1.11 22.95 0.11
CA PHE A 71 0.29 22.81 1.34
C PHE A 71 -0.89 21.82 1.21
N GLY A 72 -0.66 20.73 0.48
CA GLY A 72 -1.68 19.72 0.11
C GLY A 72 -2.42 19.07 1.29
N ILE A 73 -1.87 19.04 2.53
CA ILE A 73 -2.56 18.46 3.70
C ILE A 73 -3.87 19.19 3.96
N TYR A 74 -3.83 20.53 4.06
CA TYR A 74 -5.04 21.33 4.32
C TYR A 74 -5.99 21.32 3.13
N GLN A 75 -5.47 21.32 1.88
CA GLN A 75 -6.32 21.20 0.70
C GLN A 75 -7.10 19.88 0.70
N ARG A 76 -6.44 18.77 1.08
CA ARG A 76 -7.09 17.45 1.19
C ARG A 76 -8.20 17.41 2.24
N SER A 77 -8.05 18.21 3.32
CA SER A 77 -9.09 18.31 4.35
C SER A 77 -10.39 18.95 3.84
N LEU A 78 -10.35 19.66 2.68
CA LEU A 78 -11.54 20.20 2.03
C LEU A 78 -12.53 19.11 1.58
N THR A 79 -12.15 17.84 1.60
CA THR A 79 -13.07 16.71 1.36
C THR A 79 -14.32 16.81 2.25
N ALA A 80 -14.19 17.39 3.46
CA ALA A 80 -15.30 17.61 4.37
C ALA A 80 -16.43 18.48 3.79
N LEU A 81 -16.13 19.39 2.84
CA LEU A 81 -17.14 20.25 2.21
C LEU A 81 -18.16 19.45 1.37
N HIS A 82 -17.76 18.28 0.83
CA HIS A 82 -18.69 17.40 0.13
C HIS A 82 -19.77 16.85 1.05
N ILE A 83 -19.43 16.54 2.31
CA ILE A 83 -20.41 16.08 3.30
C ILE A 83 -21.45 17.16 3.59
N ALA A 84 -21.00 18.40 3.83
CA ALA A 84 -21.91 19.50 4.08
C ALA A 84 -22.87 19.75 2.91
N LYS A 85 -22.38 19.59 1.65
CA LYS A 85 -23.14 19.89 0.46
C LYS A 85 -24.04 18.73 -0.02
N PHE A 86 -23.60 17.50 0.08
CA PHE A 86 -24.22 16.38 -0.64
C PHE A 86 -24.79 15.25 0.23
N LYS A 87 -24.44 15.14 1.53
CA LYS A 87 -24.82 14.00 2.38
C LYS A 87 -26.33 13.65 2.32
N LYS A 88 -27.20 14.64 2.33
CA LYS A 88 -28.66 14.42 2.33
C LYS A 88 -29.23 13.84 1.03
N GLY A 89 -28.45 13.80 -0.04
CA GLY A 89 -28.88 13.30 -1.35
C GLY A 89 -28.49 11.88 -1.67
N PHE A 90 -27.85 11.17 -0.72
CA PHE A 90 -27.35 9.82 -0.91
C PHE A 90 -27.84 8.88 0.19
N ASP A 91 -28.07 7.62 -0.20
CA ASP A 91 -28.50 6.55 0.73
C ASP A 91 -27.33 6.08 1.61
N LEU A 92 -26.09 6.16 1.09
CA LEU A 92 -24.88 5.72 1.78
C LEU A 92 -23.69 6.61 1.41
N THR A 93 -22.85 6.92 2.40
CA THR A 93 -21.62 7.70 2.24
C THR A 93 -20.41 6.89 2.69
N ILE A 94 -19.37 6.79 1.86
CA ILE A 94 -18.15 6.03 2.15
C ILE A 94 -16.92 6.93 2.01
N ASN A 95 -16.13 7.07 3.07
CA ASN A 95 -14.82 7.70 3.02
C ASN A 95 -13.73 6.64 2.82
N THR A 96 -13.06 6.67 1.70
CA THR A 96 -12.01 5.70 1.34
C THR A 96 -10.60 6.17 1.71
N HIS A 97 -10.46 7.29 2.41
CA HIS A 97 -9.18 7.86 2.85
C HIS A 97 -9.28 8.47 4.27
N GLY A 98 -9.77 7.67 5.22
CA GLY A 98 -9.97 8.07 6.61
C GLY A 98 -8.69 8.53 7.34
N ASP A 99 -7.53 8.09 6.88
CA ASP A 99 -6.21 8.47 7.39
C ASP A 99 -5.83 9.93 7.09
N VAL A 100 -6.42 10.55 6.05
CA VAL A 100 -6.20 11.97 5.73
C VAL A 100 -7.18 12.87 6.47
N MET A 101 -8.46 12.50 6.48
CA MET A 101 -9.50 13.31 7.13
C MET A 101 -10.58 12.41 7.73
N PRO A 102 -10.78 12.43 9.06
CA PRO A 102 -11.95 11.82 9.66
C PRO A 102 -13.20 12.62 9.23
N LEU A 103 -14.22 11.90 8.77
CA LEU A 103 -15.47 12.48 8.27
C LEU A 103 -16.68 11.79 8.92
N PRO A 104 -17.80 12.50 9.16
CA PRO A 104 -19.03 11.94 9.71
C PRO A 104 -19.84 11.23 8.61
N VAL A 105 -19.32 10.10 8.13
CA VAL A 105 -19.86 9.24 7.08
C VAL A 105 -20.30 7.90 7.64
N ASP A 106 -21.04 7.13 6.85
CA ASP A 106 -21.59 5.84 7.26
C ASP A 106 -20.50 4.76 7.35
N ILE A 107 -19.62 4.68 6.34
CA ILE A 107 -18.51 3.73 6.30
C ILE A 107 -17.19 4.49 6.07
N THR A 108 -16.14 4.15 6.81
CA THR A 108 -14.81 4.70 6.62
C THR A 108 -13.80 3.59 6.43
N TYR A 109 -13.05 3.61 5.31
CA TYR A 109 -11.86 2.80 5.15
C TYR A 109 -10.65 3.59 5.65
N LEU A 110 -10.14 3.20 6.81
CA LEU A 110 -9.01 3.81 7.50
C LEU A 110 -7.78 2.91 7.29
N HIS A 111 -6.88 3.31 6.40
CA HIS A 111 -5.68 2.51 6.11
C HIS A 111 -4.76 2.44 7.32
N PHE A 112 -4.49 3.61 7.93
CA PHE A 112 -3.67 3.71 9.13
C PHE A 112 -3.89 5.09 9.80
N PRO A 113 -4.02 5.20 11.13
CA PRO A 113 -4.19 6.49 11.78
C PRO A 113 -2.89 7.29 11.74
N VAL A 114 -2.82 8.33 10.89
CA VAL A 114 -1.59 9.12 10.64
C VAL A 114 -0.98 9.70 11.93
N PHE A 115 -1.81 10.11 12.88
CA PHE A 115 -1.31 10.64 14.15
C PHE A 115 -0.61 9.59 15.03
N ALA A 116 -0.88 8.30 14.83
CA ALA A 116 -0.13 7.23 15.49
C ALA A 116 1.33 7.17 15.04
N LEU A 117 1.66 7.69 13.84
CA LEU A 117 3.05 7.78 13.36
C LEU A 117 3.94 8.66 14.25
N LEU A 118 3.35 9.56 15.05
CA LEU A 118 4.06 10.41 15.98
C LEU A 118 4.14 9.85 17.40
N ALA A 119 3.34 8.84 17.70
CA ALA A 119 3.19 8.31 19.05
C ALA A 119 4.32 7.33 19.44
N GLU A 120 4.89 6.63 18.48
CA GLU A 120 5.94 5.63 18.73
C GLU A 120 7.19 5.92 17.89
N GLU A 121 8.36 5.70 18.48
CA GLU A 121 9.67 5.97 17.88
C GLU A 121 9.90 5.36 16.49
N PRO A 122 9.53 4.07 16.25
CA PRO A 122 9.80 3.43 14.96
C PRO A 122 9.19 4.17 13.77
N TRP A 123 8.08 4.88 13.98
CA TRP A 123 7.38 5.61 12.91
C TRP A 123 7.79 7.06 12.78
N LYS A 124 8.32 7.69 13.84
CA LYS A 124 8.76 9.09 13.83
C LYS A 124 9.79 9.36 12.73
N TYR A 125 10.65 8.40 12.44
CA TYR A 125 11.69 8.52 11.40
C TYR A 125 11.12 8.74 10.00
N TYR A 126 9.91 8.28 9.72
CA TYR A 126 9.27 8.41 8.41
C TYR A 126 8.50 9.71 8.23
N VAL A 127 8.31 10.48 9.29
CA VAL A 127 7.53 11.72 9.24
C VAL A 127 8.44 12.90 8.88
N LYS A 128 8.44 13.28 7.60
CA LYS A 128 9.24 14.41 7.08
C LYS A 128 8.99 15.73 7.84
N TYR A 129 7.80 15.90 8.40
CA TYR A 129 7.39 17.12 9.10
C TYR A 129 8.09 17.33 10.43
N LEU A 130 8.74 16.32 11.00
CA LEU A 130 9.53 16.46 12.23
C LEU A 130 10.96 16.97 11.97
N LYS A 131 11.40 17.01 10.69
CA LYS A 131 12.79 17.33 10.32
C LYS A 131 13.15 18.82 10.36
N SER A 132 12.16 19.72 10.40
CA SER A 132 12.43 21.16 10.53
C SER A 132 11.31 21.87 11.31
N ALA A 133 11.65 22.98 11.98
CA ALA A 133 10.71 23.78 12.77
C ALA A 133 9.53 24.30 11.91
N PHE A 134 9.82 24.74 10.67
CA PHE A 134 8.78 25.19 9.72
C PHE A 134 7.78 24.09 9.40
N TRP A 135 8.26 22.89 9.03
CA TRP A 135 7.38 21.78 8.69
C TRP A 135 6.63 21.25 9.91
N ARG A 136 7.24 21.32 11.09
CA ARG A 136 6.57 20.95 12.35
C ARG A 136 5.43 21.91 12.66
N LEU A 137 5.64 23.22 12.57
CA LEU A 137 4.60 24.22 12.76
C LEU A 137 3.45 24.07 11.76
N TYR A 138 3.76 23.73 10.50
CA TYR A 138 2.76 23.44 9.48
C TYR A 138 1.92 22.20 9.78
N PHE A 139 2.51 21.16 10.37
CA PHE A 139 1.86 19.88 10.58
C PHE A 139 1.11 19.76 11.91
N GLU A 140 1.58 20.43 12.95
CA GLU A 140 1.06 20.29 14.32
C GLU A 140 -0.44 20.63 14.45
N PRO A 141 -0.97 21.73 13.88
CA PRO A 141 -2.41 22.02 13.96
C PRO A 141 -3.27 20.92 13.31
N TYR A 142 -2.82 20.40 12.19
CA TYR A 142 -3.50 19.29 11.51
C TYR A 142 -3.47 18.00 12.36
N HIS A 143 -2.33 17.71 12.97
CA HIS A 143 -2.17 16.56 13.86
C HIS A 143 -3.09 16.65 15.10
N ILE A 144 -3.13 17.81 15.74
CA ILE A 144 -4.00 18.08 16.89
C ILE A 144 -5.46 17.91 16.48
N MET A 145 -5.86 18.54 15.38
CA MET A 145 -7.23 18.41 14.85
C MET A 145 -7.61 16.95 14.61
N GLN A 146 -6.75 16.18 13.95
CA GLN A 146 -7.00 14.76 13.72
C GLN A 146 -7.14 13.97 15.01
N LYS A 147 -6.25 14.17 15.98
CA LYS A 147 -6.27 13.46 17.27
C LYS A 147 -7.58 13.66 18.02
N TYR A 148 -8.10 14.91 18.08
CA TYR A 148 -9.33 15.20 18.79
C TYR A 148 -10.60 14.81 18.02
N LEU A 149 -10.62 15.01 16.69
CA LEU A 149 -11.79 14.69 15.88
C LEU A 149 -11.92 13.21 15.54
N ALA A 150 -10.81 12.50 15.43
CA ALA A 150 -10.79 11.11 14.95
C ALA A 150 -11.72 10.21 15.79
N ARG A 151 -11.56 10.21 17.11
CA ARG A 151 -12.37 9.35 17.98
C ARG A 151 -13.86 9.63 17.87
N TRP A 152 -14.24 10.92 17.89
CA TRP A 152 -15.64 11.33 17.82
C TRP A 152 -16.28 11.00 16.46
N MET A 153 -15.55 11.20 15.36
CA MET A 153 -16.07 10.94 14.01
C MET A 153 -16.08 9.44 13.68
N PHE A 154 -15.01 8.74 14.02
CA PHE A 154 -14.90 7.31 13.73
C PHE A 154 -15.80 6.44 14.60
N SER A 155 -16.17 6.86 15.81
CA SER A 155 -17.14 6.13 16.63
C SER A 155 -18.56 6.11 16.05
N ARG A 156 -18.84 6.92 15.04
CA ARG A 156 -20.11 7.05 14.33
C ARG A 156 -20.09 6.46 12.93
N SER A 157 -19.02 5.83 12.56
CA SER A 157 -18.80 5.23 11.25
C SER A 157 -18.43 3.77 11.40
N LEU A 158 -18.92 2.90 10.50
CA LEU A 158 -18.38 1.55 10.41
C LEU A 158 -16.95 1.62 9.88
N LEU A 159 -15.97 1.27 10.72
CA LEU A 159 -14.57 1.32 10.34
C LEU A 159 -14.11 0.04 9.67
N LEU A 160 -13.56 0.19 8.47
CA LEU A 160 -12.80 -0.84 7.76
C LEU A 160 -11.32 -0.49 7.80
N THR A 161 -10.45 -1.49 7.79
CA THR A 161 -9.01 -1.29 7.76
C THR A 161 -8.29 -2.37 6.96
N ASN A 162 -7.05 -2.09 6.56
CA ASN A 162 -6.28 -2.89 5.61
C ASN A 162 -5.57 -4.12 6.20
N SER A 163 -5.49 -4.27 7.52
CA SER A 163 -4.73 -5.36 8.15
C SER A 163 -5.08 -5.54 9.63
N LYS A 164 -4.79 -6.70 10.19
CA LYS A 164 -4.86 -6.96 11.64
C LYS A 164 -3.88 -6.06 12.39
N PHE A 165 -2.73 -5.76 11.79
CA PHE A 165 -1.78 -4.80 12.34
C PHE A 165 -2.41 -3.42 12.49
N SER A 166 -2.98 -2.85 11.42
CA SER A 166 -3.65 -1.55 11.47
C SER A 166 -4.85 -1.56 12.42
N LYS A 167 -5.61 -2.67 12.50
CA LYS A 167 -6.71 -2.84 13.48
C LYS A 167 -6.21 -2.66 14.92
N LYS A 168 -5.08 -3.30 15.28
CA LYS A 168 -4.46 -3.14 16.62
C LYS A 168 -4.08 -1.69 16.90
N VAL A 169 -3.49 -1.01 15.91
CA VAL A 169 -3.09 0.40 16.02
C VAL A 169 -4.32 1.33 16.15
N ILE A 170 -5.37 1.12 15.35
CA ILE A 170 -6.63 1.86 15.45
C ILE A 170 -7.23 1.69 16.85
N LYS A 171 -7.33 0.45 17.36
CA LYS A 171 -7.85 0.20 18.70
C LYS A 171 -7.03 0.94 19.77
N LYS A 172 -5.70 0.88 19.67
CA LYS A 172 -4.79 1.51 20.65
C LYS A 172 -4.88 3.04 20.66
N TYR A 173 -4.89 3.68 19.49
CA TYR A 173 -4.73 5.14 19.39
C TYR A 173 -6.05 5.89 19.12
N VAL A 174 -7.00 5.26 18.45
CA VAL A 174 -8.33 5.85 18.18
C VAL A 174 -9.36 5.41 19.23
N GLY A 175 -9.18 4.22 19.79
CA GLY A 175 -10.12 3.62 20.75
C GLY A 175 -11.38 3.04 20.11
N CYS A 176 -11.41 2.87 18.78
CA CYS A 176 -12.53 2.32 18.03
C CYS A 176 -12.23 0.89 17.55
N GLU A 177 -13.28 0.07 17.43
CA GLU A 177 -13.18 -1.22 16.73
C GLU A 177 -13.19 -1.00 15.22
N SER A 178 -12.53 -1.90 14.49
CA SER A 178 -12.54 -1.89 13.02
C SER A 178 -12.59 -3.31 12.46
N MET A 179 -13.18 -3.45 11.28
CA MET A 179 -13.23 -4.70 10.54
C MET A 179 -12.09 -4.74 9.53
N VAL A 180 -11.36 -5.85 9.48
CA VAL A 180 -10.30 -6.04 8.47
C VAL A 180 -10.92 -6.40 7.13
N VAL A 181 -10.60 -5.60 6.12
CA VAL A 181 -10.87 -5.86 4.71
C VAL A 181 -9.55 -5.64 3.98
N TYR A 182 -8.88 -6.71 3.61
CA TYR A 182 -7.56 -6.65 2.99
C TYR A 182 -7.61 -5.89 1.66
N PRO A 183 -6.59 -5.07 1.33
CA PRO A 183 -6.53 -4.35 0.06
C PRO A 183 -6.57 -5.28 -1.16
N PRO A 184 -7.19 -4.85 -2.25
CA PRO A 184 -7.32 -5.66 -3.46
C PRO A 184 -5.98 -5.79 -4.19
N VAL A 185 -5.60 -7.03 -4.52
CA VAL A 185 -4.47 -7.34 -5.39
C VAL A 185 -4.97 -8.11 -6.60
N GLU A 186 -4.67 -7.62 -7.80
CA GLU A 186 -4.98 -8.31 -9.06
C GLU A 186 -3.95 -9.42 -9.27
N ILE A 187 -4.19 -10.58 -8.66
CA ILE A 187 -3.22 -11.68 -8.57
C ILE A 187 -3.11 -12.52 -9.84
N GLU A 188 -4.02 -12.42 -10.78
CA GLU A 188 -4.15 -13.33 -11.93
C GLU A 188 -2.88 -13.39 -12.79
N ASN A 189 -2.32 -12.22 -13.13
CA ASN A 189 -1.08 -12.14 -13.90
C ASN A 189 0.12 -12.70 -13.13
N TYR A 190 0.15 -12.54 -11.82
CA TYR A 190 1.20 -13.06 -10.95
C TYR A 190 1.09 -14.57 -10.79
N LEU A 191 -0.14 -15.12 -10.71
CA LEU A 191 -0.39 -16.56 -10.71
C LEU A 191 0.04 -17.22 -12.04
N GLN A 192 -0.07 -16.52 -13.17
CA GLN A 192 0.43 -17.05 -14.45
C GLN A 192 1.96 -17.23 -14.43
N VAL A 193 2.69 -16.24 -13.92
CA VAL A 193 4.16 -16.33 -13.87
C VAL A 193 4.68 -17.27 -12.78
N SER A 194 3.86 -17.60 -11.78
CA SER A 194 4.23 -18.59 -10.75
C SER A 194 4.38 -20.02 -11.28
N LYS A 195 3.78 -20.32 -12.45
CA LYS A 195 3.88 -21.62 -13.10
C LYS A 195 5.28 -21.93 -13.61
N ASN A 196 6.13 -20.92 -13.79
CA ASN A 196 7.53 -21.13 -14.11
C ASN A 196 8.27 -21.63 -12.86
N LEU A 197 8.72 -22.88 -12.91
CA LEU A 197 9.49 -23.53 -11.84
C LEU A 197 11.00 -23.54 -12.13
N ASP A 198 11.43 -23.18 -13.36
CA ASP A 198 12.84 -22.97 -13.69
C ASP A 198 13.26 -21.56 -13.28
N ARG A 199 13.75 -21.42 -12.05
CA ARG A 199 14.08 -20.13 -11.44
C ARG A 199 15.52 -20.03 -11.02
N GLU A 200 16.05 -18.86 -11.21
CA GLU A 200 17.39 -18.47 -10.77
C GLU A 200 17.45 -18.25 -9.25
N ASN A 201 18.63 -18.44 -8.66
CA ASN A 201 18.89 -17.93 -7.31
C ASN A 201 18.95 -16.40 -7.37
N ALA A 202 17.79 -15.81 -7.39
CA ALA A 202 17.61 -14.37 -7.54
C ALA A 202 16.60 -13.79 -6.54
N VAL A 203 16.86 -12.57 -6.15
CA VAL A 203 16.05 -11.76 -5.24
C VAL A 203 15.46 -10.59 -5.99
N ILE A 204 14.17 -10.33 -5.81
CA ILE A 204 13.52 -9.15 -6.35
C ILE A 204 12.97 -8.27 -5.23
N THR A 205 13.15 -6.96 -5.37
CA THR A 205 12.54 -5.92 -4.52
C THR A 205 11.70 -5.00 -5.39
N ILE A 206 10.46 -4.77 -4.99
CA ILE A 206 9.54 -3.86 -5.70
C ILE A 206 9.05 -2.79 -4.73
N SER A 207 9.51 -1.54 -4.92
CA SER A 207 9.14 -0.44 -4.05
C SER A 207 9.39 0.92 -4.72
N ARG A 208 8.94 2.02 -4.12
CA ARG A 208 9.37 3.36 -4.52
C ARG A 208 10.84 3.56 -4.13
N PHE A 209 11.60 4.30 -4.93
CA PHE A 209 12.95 4.75 -4.52
C PHE A 209 12.83 5.93 -3.56
N THR A 210 12.57 5.63 -2.30
CA THR A 210 12.43 6.62 -1.22
C THR A 210 13.13 6.11 0.06
N PRO A 211 13.65 7.02 0.92
CA PRO A 211 14.44 6.62 2.09
C PRO A 211 13.77 5.62 3.00
N GLU A 212 12.46 5.75 3.22
CA GLU A 212 11.68 4.85 4.09
C GLU A 212 11.59 3.40 3.56
N LYS A 213 11.87 3.19 2.28
CA LYS A 213 11.88 1.83 1.67
C LYS A 213 13.24 1.13 1.79
N ASN A 214 14.25 1.78 2.36
CA ASN A 214 15.56 1.22 2.72
C ASN A 214 16.30 0.49 1.57
N VAL A 215 16.03 0.84 0.32
CA VAL A 215 16.64 0.21 -0.87
C VAL A 215 18.16 0.34 -0.88
N HIS A 216 18.71 1.37 -0.20
CA HIS A 216 20.15 1.56 -0.02
C HIS A 216 20.86 0.42 0.72
N LEU A 217 20.11 -0.49 1.36
CA LEU A 217 20.69 -1.70 1.98
C LEU A 217 21.03 -2.80 0.97
N VAL A 218 20.40 -2.78 -0.23
CA VAL A 218 20.60 -3.82 -1.25
C VAL A 218 22.07 -3.97 -1.68
N PRO A 219 22.86 -2.91 -1.94
CA PRO A 219 24.27 -3.06 -2.29
C PRO A 219 25.09 -3.84 -1.24
N TYR A 220 24.85 -3.60 0.04
CA TYR A 220 25.56 -4.28 1.14
C TYR A 220 25.16 -5.75 1.25
N ILE A 221 23.87 -6.07 1.03
CA ILE A 221 23.36 -7.44 1.01
C ILE A 221 23.93 -8.21 -0.20
N ALA A 222 23.91 -7.58 -1.38
CA ALA A 222 24.38 -8.19 -2.62
C ALA A 222 25.89 -8.47 -2.61
N LYS A 223 26.68 -7.59 -1.97
CA LYS A 223 28.11 -7.82 -1.76
C LYS A 223 28.40 -9.09 -0.96
N ALA A 224 27.55 -9.42 0.01
CA ALA A 224 27.67 -10.63 0.84
C ALA A 224 27.09 -11.89 0.17
N LEU A 225 26.40 -11.75 -0.98
CA LEU A 225 25.78 -12.82 -1.76
C LEU A 225 26.17 -12.71 -3.24
N PRO A 226 27.44 -12.87 -3.62
CA PRO A 226 27.92 -12.62 -4.99
C PRO A 226 27.27 -13.55 -6.02
N ASP A 227 26.86 -14.75 -5.63
CA ASP A 227 26.22 -15.75 -6.51
C ASP A 227 24.71 -15.58 -6.65
N VAL A 228 24.13 -14.58 -5.97
CA VAL A 228 22.70 -14.27 -6.01
C VAL A 228 22.47 -13.00 -6.81
N LYS A 229 21.57 -13.03 -7.78
CA LYS A 229 21.16 -11.83 -8.54
C LYS A 229 20.15 -11.01 -7.79
N PHE A 230 20.27 -9.70 -7.85
CA PHE A 230 19.36 -8.75 -7.21
C PHE A 230 18.71 -7.86 -8.26
N TYR A 231 17.39 -7.88 -8.34
CA TYR A 231 16.59 -6.98 -9.18
C TYR A 231 15.82 -6.00 -8.29
N VAL A 232 16.02 -4.71 -8.49
CA VAL A 232 15.33 -3.66 -7.76
C VAL A 232 14.47 -2.87 -8.71
N ILE A 233 13.16 -3.06 -8.64
CA ILE A 233 12.19 -2.33 -9.46
C ILE A 233 11.53 -1.26 -8.60
N GLY A 234 11.43 -0.04 -9.12
CA GLY A 234 10.73 0.99 -8.37
C GLY A 234 10.38 2.25 -9.15
N SER A 235 9.38 2.98 -8.65
CA SER A 235 9.07 4.26 -9.23
C SER A 235 10.05 5.34 -8.75
N VAL A 236 10.49 6.17 -9.69
CA VAL A 236 11.31 7.35 -9.45
C VAL A 236 10.50 8.56 -9.88
N ARG A 237 9.89 9.27 -8.92
CA ARG A 237 9.03 10.43 -9.17
C ARG A 237 9.41 11.61 -8.28
N GLY A 238 9.58 12.78 -8.88
CA GLY A 238 9.97 13.99 -8.18
C GLY A 238 11.45 14.02 -7.74
N PHE A 239 11.88 15.17 -7.29
CA PHE A 239 13.29 15.48 -7.00
C PHE A 239 13.89 14.56 -5.92
N GLN A 240 13.20 14.39 -4.80
CA GLN A 240 13.69 13.58 -3.69
C GLN A 240 13.92 12.11 -4.07
N SER A 241 13.00 11.52 -4.84
CA SER A 241 13.12 10.14 -5.30
C SER A 241 14.24 9.97 -6.33
N LYS A 242 14.45 10.97 -7.21
CA LYS A 242 15.56 10.97 -8.17
C LYS A 242 16.92 11.00 -7.44
N ASN A 243 17.08 11.88 -6.45
CA ASN A 243 18.33 11.97 -5.67
C ASN A 243 18.61 10.68 -4.90
N TYR A 244 17.58 10.07 -4.31
CA TYR A 244 17.74 8.81 -3.59
C TYR A 244 18.11 7.66 -4.53
N TYR A 245 17.49 7.57 -5.70
CA TYR A 245 17.86 6.59 -6.74
C TYR A 245 19.30 6.78 -7.17
N GLN A 246 19.71 8.02 -7.48
CA GLN A 246 21.07 8.33 -7.91
C GLN A 246 22.09 7.90 -6.87
N LYS A 247 21.85 8.19 -5.59
CA LYS A 247 22.72 7.74 -4.50
C LYS A 247 22.89 6.22 -4.49
N VAL A 248 21.79 5.45 -4.57
CA VAL A 248 21.88 3.98 -4.58
C VAL A 248 22.58 3.47 -5.85
N PHE A 249 22.36 4.13 -6.98
CA PHE A 249 23.03 3.79 -8.24
C PHE A 249 24.56 3.98 -8.15
N GLU A 250 25.00 5.08 -7.57
CA GLU A 250 26.42 5.35 -7.34
C GLU A 250 27.04 4.32 -6.38
N GLU A 251 26.38 3.99 -5.28
CA GLU A 251 26.83 2.94 -4.36
C GLU A 251 27.02 1.57 -5.06
N VAL A 252 26.10 1.18 -5.95
CA VAL A 252 26.22 -0.05 -6.75
C VAL A 252 27.41 0.00 -7.70
N LYS A 253 27.63 1.15 -8.37
CA LYS A 253 28.69 1.39 -9.33
C LYS A 253 30.07 1.40 -8.65
N GLU A 254 30.23 2.13 -7.57
CA GLU A 254 31.47 2.24 -6.80
C GLU A 254 31.90 0.89 -6.20
N ALA A 255 30.94 0.13 -5.70
CA ALA A 255 31.19 -1.22 -5.21
C ALA A 255 31.37 -2.27 -6.33
N ASN A 256 31.29 -1.90 -7.62
CA ASN A 256 31.43 -2.75 -8.80
C ASN A 256 30.54 -4.01 -8.75
N LEU A 257 29.32 -3.89 -8.25
CA LEU A 257 28.40 -5.01 -8.07
C LEU A 257 27.76 -5.44 -9.40
N LYS A 258 28.22 -6.54 -9.97
CA LYS A 258 27.70 -7.10 -11.24
C LYS A 258 26.40 -7.87 -11.06
N ASN A 259 26.07 -8.22 -9.83
CA ASN A 259 24.88 -9.00 -9.48
C ASN A 259 23.67 -8.12 -9.09
N VAL A 260 23.73 -6.78 -9.20
CA VAL A 260 22.65 -5.84 -8.89
C VAL A 260 22.16 -5.13 -10.14
N SER A 261 20.85 -5.16 -10.38
CA SER A 261 20.16 -4.43 -11.46
C SER A 261 19.11 -3.48 -10.86
N LEU A 262 19.32 -2.17 -11.00
CA LEU A 262 18.35 -1.14 -10.61
C LEU A 262 17.50 -0.76 -11.84
N ILE A 263 16.19 -0.93 -11.77
CA ILE A 263 15.27 -0.76 -12.91
C ILE A 263 14.21 0.25 -12.55
N PRO A 264 14.45 1.56 -12.74
CA PRO A 264 13.49 2.59 -12.42
C PRO A 264 12.33 2.60 -13.42
N ASN A 265 11.11 2.78 -12.91
CA ASN A 265 9.88 2.92 -13.68
C ASN A 265 9.64 1.78 -14.71
N ALA A 266 9.99 0.54 -14.34
CA ALA A 266 9.82 -0.61 -15.21
C ALA A 266 8.36 -0.79 -15.67
N PRO A 267 8.13 -1.13 -16.94
CA PRO A 267 6.82 -1.58 -17.43
C PRO A 267 6.33 -2.82 -16.68
N HIS A 268 5.01 -3.05 -16.70
CA HIS A 268 4.40 -4.17 -15.98
C HIS A 268 4.91 -5.54 -16.48
N GLU A 269 5.11 -5.67 -17.79
CA GLU A 269 5.64 -6.90 -18.40
C GLU A 269 7.05 -7.24 -17.91
N ILE A 270 7.91 -6.22 -17.76
CA ILE A 270 9.27 -6.40 -17.22
C ILE A 270 9.19 -6.83 -15.75
N LYS A 271 8.27 -6.24 -14.95
CA LYS A 271 8.03 -6.66 -13.57
C LYS A 271 7.62 -8.14 -13.50
N LEU A 272 6.67 -8.58 -14.33
CA LEU A 272 6.21 -9.96 -14.37
C LEU A 272 7.33 -10.92 -14.83
N LYS A 273 8.08 -10.55 -15.88
CA LYS A 273 9.22 -11.34 -16.37
C LYS A 273 10.30 -11.53 -15.30
N LEU A 274 10.58 -10.54 -14.47
CA LEU A 274 11.57 -10.67 -13.41
C LEU A 274 11.03 -11.46 -12.21
N LEU A 275 9.77 -11.27 -11.86
CA LEU A 275 9.10 -12.07 -10.82
C LEU A 275 9.07 -13.57 -11.18
N SER A 276 8.90 -13.93 -12.47
CA SER A 276 8.92 -15.33 -12.90
C SER A 276 10.29 -16.01 -12.77
N LYS A 277 11.36 -15.21 -12.68
CA LYS A 277 12.75 -15.71 -12.58
C LYS A 277 13.26 -15.81 -11.15
N CYS A 278 12.72 -15.04 -10.25
CA CYS A 278 13.23 -14.92 -8.89
C CYS A 278 12.60 -15.95 -7.96
N LYS A 279 13.40 -16.49 -7.03
CA LYS A 279 12.93 -17.36 -5.93
C LYS A 279 12.49 -16.58 -4.71
N VAL A 280 13.04 -15.39 -4.49
CA VAL A 280 12.86 -14.61 -3.25
C VAL A 280 12.33 -13.21 -3.55
N PHE A 281 11.35 -12.78 -2.79
CA PHE A 281 10.86 -11.39 -2.76
C PHE A 281 11.34 -10.72 -1.46
N LEU A 282 12.20 -9.70 -1.57
CA LEU A 282 12.73 -8.97 -0.41
C LEU A 282 11.97 -7.66 -0.18
N HIS A 283 11.39 -7.49 0.98
CA HIS A 283 10.74 -6.25 1.42
C HIS A 283 11.51 -5.63 2.59
N LEU A 284 11.97 -4.39 2.43
CA LEU A 284 12.93 -3.75 3.32
C LEU A 284 12.30 -2.72 4.28
N MET A 285 11.00 -2.45 4.18
CA MET A 285 10.34 -1.47 5.04
C MET A 285 9.77 -2.13 6.29
N PRO A 286 10.25 -1.75 7.50
CA PRO A 286 9.60 -2.17 8.74
C PRO A 286 8.26 -1.44 8.93
N PHE A 287 7.37 -2.04 9.72
CA PHE A 287 6.05 -1.49 10.07
C PHE A 287 5.17 -1.14 8.85
N GLU A 288 5.38 -1.83 7.72
CA GLU A 288 4.48 -1.68 6.57
C GLU A 288 3.03 -1.98 6.99
N HIS A 289 2.10 -1.10 6.65
CA HIS A 289 0.72 -1.23 7.12
C HIS A 289 0.02 -2.47 6.57
N PHE A 290 0.32 -2.84 5.32
CA PHE A 290 -0.10 -4.10 4.70
C PHE A 290 1.03 -4.70 3.87
N GLY A 291 1.30 -4.18 2.67
CA GLY A 291 2.36 -4.66 1.78
C GLY A 291 1.84 -5.30 0.49
N ILE A 292 1.12 -4.53 -0.35
CA ILE A 292 0.59 -5.04 -1.64
C ILE A 292 1.67 -5.72 -2.47
N SER A 293 2.88 -5.15 -2.56
CA SER A 293 3.99 -5.73 -3.32
C SER A 293 4.48 -7.07 -2.76
N VAL A 294 4.34 -7.30 -1.45
CA VAL A 294 4.66 -8.61 -0.84
C VAL A 294 3.68 -9.68 -1.31
N VAL A 295 2.38 -9.33 -1.41
CA VAL A 295 1.36 -10.22 -1.99
C VAL A 295 1.62 -10.49 -3.46
N GLU A 296 2.02 -9.47 -4.26
CA GLU A 296 2.40 -9.63 -5.66
C GLU A 296 3.56 -10.63 -5.81
N GLY A 297 4.61 -10.50 -4.97
CA GLY A 297 5.73 -11.43 -4.92
C GLY A 297 5.30 -12.84 -4.52
N MET A 298 4.48 -12.97 -3.49
CA MET A 298 3.91 -14.25 -3.03
C MET A 298 3.07 -14.92 -4.12
N ALA A 299 2.17 -14.18 -4.77
CA ALA A 299 1.34 -14.68 -5.86
C ALA A 299 2.16 -15.12 -7.08
N SER A 300 3.34 -14.53 -7.27
CA SER A 300 4.30 -14.94 -8.31
C SER A 300 5.12 -16.18 -7.92
N GLY A 301 4.94 -16.75 -6.74
CA GLY A 301 5.69 -17.91 -6.24
C GLY A 301 7.08 -17.56 -5.67
N CYS A 302 7.37 -16.31 -5.37
CA CYS A 302 8.58 -15.92 -4.67
C CYS A 302 8.37 -16.04 -3.15
N VAL A 303 9.33 -16.62 -2.43
CA VAL A 303 9.30 -16.67 -0.96
C VAL A 303 9.52 -15.27 -0.39
N PRO A 304 8.57 -14.70 0.34
CA PRO A 304 8.74 -13.38 0.93
C PRO A 304 9.79 -13.38 2.06
N VAL A 305 10.70 -12.40 2.03
CA VAL A 305 11.59 -12.05 3.12
C VAL A 305 11.20 -10.66 3.61
N VAL A 306 10.72 -10.54 4.83
CA VAL A 306 10.11 -9.33 5.38
C VAL A 306 10.60 -9.02 6.79
N HIS A 307 10.54 -7.76 7.21
CA HIS A 307 10.79 -7.40 8.61
C HIS A 307 9.67 -7.95 9.51
N LYS A 308 10.01 -8.48 10.69
CA LYS A 308 9.07 -9.06 11.68
C LYS A 308 8.20 -7.98 12.35
N SER A 309 7.57 -7.14 11.56
CA SER A 309 6.65 -6.09 12.01
C SER A 309 5.63 -5.76 10.93
N GLY A 310 4.54 -5.09 11.33
CA GLY A 310 3.53 -4.61 10.40
C GLY A 310 2.62 -5.71 9.84
N GLY A 311 1.77 -5.31 8.89
CA GLY A 311 0.82 -6.20 8.22
C GLY A 311 1.49 -7.26 7.36
N GLN A 312 2.63 -6.95 6.77
CA GLN A 312 3.43 -7.92 6.01
C GLN A 312 3.79 -9.16 6.85
N TRP A 313 4.15 -8.98 8.12
CA TRP A 313 4.51 -10.07 9.03
C TRP A 313 3.29 -10.78 9.60
N ILE A 314 2.34 -10.01 10.14
CA ILE A 314 1.18 -10.55 10.85
C ILE A 314 0.15 -11.15 9.88
N ASP A 315 -0.14 -10.45 8.77
CA ASP A 315 -1.27 -10.77 7.90
C ASP A 315 -0.86 -11.59 6.67
N ILE A 316 0.28 -11.23 6.02
CA ILE A 316 0.69 -11.85 4.75
C ILE A 316 1.46 -13.14 5.00
N VAL A 317 2.60 -13.05 5.71
CA VAL A 317 3.44 -14.23 5.95
C VAL A 317 3.04 -15.03 7.20
N GLU A 318 2.03 -14.59 7.95
CA GLU A 318 1.51 -15.25 9.16
C GLU A 318 2.64 -15.69 10.10
N GLU A 319 3.43 -14.72 10.55
CA GLU A 319 4.52 -14.89 11.51
C GLU A 319 5.56 -15.95 11.11
N GLY A 320 5.77 -16.11 9.80
CA GLY A 320 6.79 -16.99 9.22
C GLY A 320 6.26 -18.26 8.55
N LYS A 321 4.96 -18.53 8.59
CA LYS A 321 4.36 -19.68 7.90
C LYS A 321 4.53 -19.62 6.37
N TYR A 322 4.38 -18.44 5.80
CA TYR A 322 4.42 -18.21 4.36
C TYR A 322 5.62 -17.37 3.89
N GLY A 323 6.65 -17.23 4.71
CA GLY A 323 7.85 -16.46 4.36
C GLY A 323 8.87 -16.44 5.48
N VAL A 324 9.94 -15.71 5.32
CA VAL A 324 11.04 -15.62 6.28
C VAL A 324 11.08 -14.19 6.86
N GLY A 325 11.25 -14.09 8.19
CA GLY A 325 11.36 -12.81 8.89
C GLY A 325 12.79 -12.48 9.30
N TYR A 326 13.11 -11.16 9.34
CA TYR A 326 14.29 -10.61 9.99
C TYR A 326 13.87 -9.53 11.01
N ASP A 327 14.67 -9.35 12.07
CA ASP A 327 14.30 -8.47 13.21
C ASP A 327 14.90 -7.06 13.07
N LYS A 328 16.11 -6.93 12.52
CA LYS A 328 16.83 -5.66 12.41
C LYS A 328 17.11 -5.30 10.96
N LEU A 329 17.13 -4.00 10.66
CA LEU A 329 17.59 -3.46 9.37
C LEU A 329 19.12 -3.61 9.24
N SER A 330 19.60 -4.85 9.34
CA SER A 330 21.01 -5.23 9.27
C SER A 330 21.23 -6.10 8.03
N PRO A 331 22.24 -5.77 7.17
CA PRO A 331 22.58 -6.61 6.03
C PRO A 331 22.81 -8.08 6.40
N ASN A 332 23.46 -8.37 7.53
CA ASN A 332 23.76 -9.74 7.96
C ASN A 332 22.49 -10.55 8.26
N GLU A 333 21.52 -9.96 8.95
CA GLU A 333 20.23 -10.63 9.21
C GLU A 333 19.46 -10.89 7.90
N MET A 334 19.45 -9.92 7.00
CA MET A 334 18.79 -10.05 5.71
C MET A 334 19.47 -11.12 4.84
N VAL A 335 20.81 -11.19 4.83
CA VAL A 335 21.58 -12.25 4.14
C VAL A 335 21.17 -13.62 4.66
N SER A 336 21.11 -13.80 5.99
CA SER A 336 20.69 -15.06 6.60
C SER A 336 19.25 -15.42 6.23
N ALA A 337 18.33 -14.44 6.26
CA ALA A 337 16.94 -14.64 5.87
C ALA A 337 16.77 -14.98 4.38
N ILE A 338 17.55 -14.34 3.49
CA ILE A 338 17.55 -14.64 2.05
C ILE A 338 18.06 -16.04 1.77
N ARG A 339 19.18 -16.47 2.40
CA ARG A 339 19.70 -17.84 2.26
C ARG A 339 18.66 -18.87 2.69
N LYS A 340 18.01 -18.64 3.83
CA LYS A 340 16.92 -19.49 4.31
C LYS A 340 15.78 -19.56 3.29
N ALA A 341 15.32 -18.42 2.77
CA ALA A 341 14.24 -18.36 1.79
C ALA A 341 14.60 -19.05 0.46
N LEU A 342 15.86 -18.93 0.00
CA LEU A 342 16.35 -19.65 -1.19
C LEU A 342 16.32 -21.18 -0.98
N ASN A 343 16.67 -21.65 0.19
CA ASN A 343 16.64 -23.09 0.55
C ASN A 343 15.21 -23.62 0.75
N GLU A 344 14.28 -22.81 1.23
CA GLU A 344 12.87 -23.17 1.40
C GLU A 344 12.07 -23.15 0.08
N TRP A 345 12.64 -22.56 -0.98
CA TRP A 345 11.92 -22.46 -2.24
C TRP A 345 11.80 -23.87 -2.89
N SER A 346 10.58 -24.28 -3.17
CA SER A 346 10.25 -25.54 -3.85
C SER A 346 8.92 -25.39 -4.59
N PRO A 347 8.55 -26.31 -5.50
CA PRO A 347 7.23 -26.33 -6.13
C PRO A 347 6.07 -26.37 -5.11
N GLU A 348 6.23 -27.13 -4.03
CA GLU A 348 5.23 -27.23 -2.94
C GLU A 348 5.10 -25.90 -2.21
N LYS A 349 6.23 -25.22 -1.96
CA LYS A 349 6.22 -23.88 -1.35
C LYS A 349 5.51 -22.88 -2.27
N VAL A 350 5.79 -22.91 -3.58
CA VAL A 350 5.09 -22.06 -4.57
C VAL A 350 3.58 -22.29 -4.52
N ASN A 351 3.12 -23.54 -4.50
CA ASN A 351 1.69 -23.85 -4.39
C ASN A 351 1.07 -23.30 -3.09
N SER A 352 1.76 -23.47 -1.98
CA SER A 352 1.32 -22.91 -0.69
C SER A 352 1.22 -21.38 -0.71
N LEU A 353 2.19 -20.70 -1.32
CA LEU A 353 2.23 -19.23 -1.43
C LEU A 353 1.12 -18.70 -2.32
N THR A 354 0.91 -19.30 -3.49
CA THR A 354 -0.14 -18.90 -4.43
C THR A 354 -1.54 -19.12 -3.85
N THR A 355 -1.76 -20.25 -3.16
CA THR A 355 -3.02 -20.51 -2.42
C THR A 355 -3.26 -19.42 -1.36
N LYS A 356 -2.26 -19.05 -0.58
CA LYS A 356 -2.40 -17.98 0.41
C LYS A 356 -2.69 -16.63 -0.25
N ALA A 357 -2.10 -16.32 -1.40
CA ALA A 357 -2.29 -15.06 -2.09
C ALA A 357 -3.76 -14.82 -2.52
N HIS A 358 -4.54 -15.87 -2.77
CA HIS A 358 -5.98 -15.75 -3.09
C HIS A 358 -6.80 -15.06 -2.00
N VAL A 359 -6.36 -15.13 -0.73
CA VAL A 359 -7.03 -14.42 0.38
C VAL A 359 -7.05 -12.89 0.15
N PHE A 360 -6.09 -12.38 -0.62
CA PHE A 360 -5.88 -10.96 -0.88
C PHE A 360 -6.31 -10.54 -2.30
N SER A 361 -6.98 -11.41 -3.04
CA SER A 361 -7.39 -11.13 -4.41
C SER A 361 -8.40 -9.98 -4.49
N ALA A 362 -8.42 -9.30 -5.64
CA ALA A 362 -9.39 -8.25 -5.93
C ALA A 362 -10.83 -8.78 -5.88
N GLU A 363 -11.07 -10.05 -6.25
CA GLU A 363 -12.40 -10.67 -6.18
C GLU A 363 -12.85 -10.87 -4.73
N ARG A 364 -11.97 -11.38 -3.85
CA ARG A 364 -12.28 -11.50 -2.40
C ARG A 364 -12.54 -10.14 -1.75
N PHE A 365 -11.79 -9.12 -2.16
CA PHE A 365 -12.05 -7.75 -1.71
C PHE A 365 -13.44 -7.28 -2.13
N LYS A 366 -13.82 -7.48 -3.40
CA LYS A 366 -15.13 -7.14 -3.93
C LYS A 366 -16.26 -7.82 -3.16
N GLU A 367 -16.18 -9.14 -3.01
CA GLU A 367 -17.16 -9.92 -2.21
C GLU A 367 -17.32 -9.33 -0.82
N ARG A 368 -16.19 -9.01 -0.16
CA ARG A 368 -16.21 -8.50 1.22
C ARG A 368 -16.82 -7.10 1.31
N ILE A 369 -16.52 -6.21 0.36
CA ILE A 369 -17.13 -4.86 0.31
C ILE A 369 -18.65 -4.97 0.14
N ILE A 370 -19.13 -5.81 -0.78
CA ILE A 370 -20.56 -5.99 -1.00
C ILE A 370 -21.25 -6.57 0.26
N GLN A 371 -20.67 -7.58 0.91
CA GLN A 371 -21.17 -8.11 2.18
C GLN A 371 -21.29 -7.03 3.25
N VAL A 372 -20.26 -6.19 3.40
CA VAL A 372 -20.24 -5.10 4.39
C VAL A 372 -21.34 -4.07 4.10
N VAL A 373 -21.49 -3.65 2.84
CA VAL A 373 -22.51 -2.67 2.45
C VAL A 373 -23.90 -3.23 2.65
N ASN A 374 -24.17 -4.47 2.23
CA ASN A 374 -25.47 -5.10 2.41
C ASN A 374 -25.82 -5.25 3.91
N ALA A 375 -24.88 -5.68 4.75
CA ALA A 375 -25.09 -5.83 6.19
C ALA A 375 -25.26 -4.49 6.93
N TYR A 376 -24.76 -3.39 6.35
CA TYR A 376 -24.91 -2.05 6.94
C TYR A 376 -26.30 -1.46 6.65
N VAL A 377 -26.91 -1.82 5.52
CA VAL A 377 -28.18 -1.26 5.04
C VAL A 377 -29.38 -2.11 5.47
N SER A 378 -29.16 -3.44 5.74
CA SER A 378 -30.19 -4.33 6.33
C SER A 378 -30.44 -3.98 7.79
#